data_cb3f301f4cb94fbc94e94d542a835a65
#
_entry.id   cb3f301f4cb94fbc94e94d542a835a65
#
_cell.length_a   1.000
_cell.length_b   1.000
_cell.length_c   1.000
_cell.angle_alpha   90.00
_cell.angle_beta   90.00
_cell.angle_gamma   90.00
#
_symmetry.space_group_name_H-M   'P 1'
#
loop_
_entity.id
_entity.type
_entity.pdbx_description
1 polymer ?
#
loop_
_entity_poly.entity_id
_entity_poly.type
_entity_poly.pdbx_seq_one_letter_code
_entity_poly.pdbx_strand_id
1 'polypeptide(L)'
;MQATTVYEQGLPVRVVGTMRDIDAWKRMQQEKQLVESLNYEINHVLGDIYYAVVHFDLDAGTYHFVELTGQKCVDYPYNGTCEEFLAYTRDVVPREDWHKFRQRFNLREMRRVLTKTGDKLEMELRRKNGGVYKWISLMVSYLPDYSGSKKQQAVLVARFIDDERRREMEQQQELKEALVAAHTANEAKSAFLSQMSHDIRTPMNAIIGMTTI
;
A
#
# COMPACT_ATOMS: atom_id res chain seq x y z
N MET A 1 -16.04 10.23 45.99
CA MET A 1 -16.39 9.89 47.37
C MET A 1 -17.84 10.31 47.60
N GLN A 2 -18.72 9.35 47.80
CA GLN A 2 -20.08 9.66 48.28
C GLN A 2 -20.17 9.16 49.72
N ALA A 3 -20.48 10.04 50.62
CA ALA A 3 -20.65 9.68 52.01
C ALA A 3 -22.03 10.19 52.48
N THR A 4 -22.75 9.32 53.17
CA THR A 4 -24.05 9.66 53.78
C THR A 4 -23.91 9.53 55.28
N THR A 5 -24.27 10.58 55.99
CA THR A 5 -24.26 10.57 57.43
C THR A 5 -25.63 10.10 57.94
N VAL A 6 -25.62 9.09 58.79
CA VAL A 6 -26.82 8.54 59.47
C VAL A 6 -26.95 9.26 60.80
N TYR A 7 -28.14 9.77 61.09
CA TYR A 7 -28.46 10.46 62.35
C TYR A 7 -29.46 9.66 63.18
N GLU A 8 -29.22 9.53 64.46
CA GLU A 8 -30.19 9.03 65.44
C GLU A 8 -30.45 10.15 66.47
N GLN A 9 -31.69 10.41 66.72
CA GLN A 9 -32.15 11.50 67.67
C GLN A 9 -31.49 12.88 67.41
N GLY A 10 -31.21 13.20 66.15
CA GLY A 10 -30.60 14.48 65.75
C GLY A 10 -29.08 14.56 65.89
N LEU A 11 -28.42 13.47 66.35
CA LEU A 11 -26.96 13.37 66.45
C LEU A 11 -26.39 12.44 65.37
N PRO A 12 -25.27 12.79 64.74
CA PRO A 12 -24.63 11.92 63.75
C PRO A 12 -24.01 10.70 64.44
N VAL A 13 -24.52 9.51 64.12
CA VAL A 13 -24.08 8.26 64.75
C VAL A 13 -23.12 7.48 63.84
N ARG A 14 -23.26 7.61 62.54
CA ARG A 14 -22.45 6.85 61.63
C ARG A 14 -22.33 7.56 60.29
N VAL A 15 -21.12 7.52 59.71
CA VAL A 15 -20.87 7.93 58.30
C VAL A 15 -20.67 6.63 57.50
N VAL A 16 -21.55 6.39 56.53
CA VAL A 16 -21.40 5.29 55.62
C VAL A 16 -20.96 5.88 54.29
N GLY A 17 -19.77 5.51 53.82
CA GLY A 17 -19.25 5.97 52.54
C GLY A 17 -18.78 4.77 51.70
N THR A 18 -19.02 4.82 50.40
CA THR A 18 -18.43 3.90 49.47
C THR A 18 -17.12 4.51 48.93
N MET A 19 -16.00 3.89 49.23
CA MET A 19 -14.74 4.17 48.53
C MET A 19 -14.70 3.34 47.24
N ARG A 20 -14.70 4.01 46.11
CA ARG A 20 -14.35 3.36 44.82
C ARG A 20 -12.90 3.65 44.53
N ASP A 21 -12.13 2.63 44.26
CA ASP A 21 -10.79 2.81 43.68
C ASP A 21 -10.93 3.41 42.30
N ILE A 22 -10.68 4.71 42.20
CA ILE A 22 -10.75 5.45 40.94
C ILE A 22 -9.45 5.41 40.15
N ASP A 23 -8.36 4.88 40.71
CA ASP A 23 -7.06 4.88 40.06
C ASP A 23 -7.01 3.82 38.95
N ALA A 24 -7.59 2.64 39.18
CA ALA A 24 -7.77 1.63 38.13
C ALA A 24 -8.66 2.13 37.00
N TRP A 25 -9.75 2.82 37.33
CA TRP A 25 -10.65 3.42 36.35
C TRP A 25 -9.96 4.55 35.55
N LYS A 26 -9.20 5.43 36.19
CA LYS A 26 -8.43 6.47 35.51
C LYS A 26 -7.38 5.92 34.58
N ARG A 27 -6.64 4.89 35.02
CA ARG A 27 -5.65 4.21 34.16
C ARG A 27 -6.31 3.61 32.91
N MET A 28 -7.40 2.89 33.08
CA MET A 28 -8.15 2.32 31.96
C MET A 28 -8.68 3.41 31.00
N GLN A 29 -9.14 4.55 31.52
CA GLN A 29 -9.56 5.68 30.68
C GLN A 29 -8.38 6.30 29.91
N GLN A 30 -7.22 6.45 30.54
CA GLN A 30 -6.02 6.97 29.90
C GLN A 30 -5.51 6.01 28.80
N GLU A 31 -5.49 4.71 29.08
CA GLU A 31 -5.14 3.70 28.06
C GLU A 31 -6.11 3.74 26.88
N LYS A 32 -7.41 3.82 27.16
CA LYS A 32 -8.43 3.93 26.11
C LYS A 32 -8.22 5.17 25.23
N GLN A 33 -8.01 6.34 25.87
CA GLN A 33 -7.75 7.58 25.14
C GLN A 33 -6.47 7.51 24.30
N LEU A 34 -5.40 6.89 24.83
CA LEU A 34 -4.16 6.71 24.11
C LEU A 34 -4.37 5.81 22.88
N VAL A 35 -5.07 4.68 23.03
CA VAL A 35 -5.39 3.78 21.92
C VAL A 35 -6.25 4.47 20.85
N GLU A 36 -7.25 5.25 21.27
CA GLU A 36 -8.09 6.03 20.35
C GLU A 36 -7.27 7.08 19.59
N SER A 37 -6.37 7.80 20.28
CA SER A 37 -5.47 8.77 19.63
C SER A 37 -4.53 8.11 18.63
N LEU A 38 -3.89 7.00 19.01
CA LEU A 38 -3.01 6.25 18.12
C LEU A 38 -3.76 5.70 16.89
N ASN A 39 -4.97 5.18 17.10
CA ASN A 39 -5.79 4.70 15.98
C ASN A 39 -6.17 5.83 15.03
N TYR A 40 -6.49 7.03 15.57
CA TYR A 40 -6.76 8.20 14.74
C TYR A 40 -5.53 8.61 13.90
N GLU A 41 -4.34 8.67 14.52
CA GLU A 41 -3.10 9.01 13.82
C GLU A 41 -2.75 7.98 12.74
N ILE A 42 -2.87 6.68 13.06
CA ILE A 42 -2.63 5.60 12.10
C ILE A 42 -3.60 5.69 10.93
N ASN A 43 -4.89 5.88 11.19
CA ASN A 43 -5.90 6.00 10.13
C ASN A 43 -5.68 7.24 9.26
N HIS A 44 -5.18 8.33 9.83
CA HIS A 44 -4.81 9.53 9.07
C HIS A 44 -3.66 9.24 8.10
N VAL A 45 -2.56 8.65 8.60
CA VAL A 45 -1.40 8.29 7.77
C VAL A 45 -1.78 7.26 6.69
N LEU A 46 -2.61 6.27 7.04
CA LEU A 46 -3.10 5.30 6.07
C LEU A 46 -3.96 5.97 4.99
N GLY A 47 -4.79 6.96 5.36
CA GLY A 47 -5.61 7.72 4.42
C GLY A 47 -4.81 8.56 3.42
N ASP A 48 -3.60 9.02 3.80
CA ASP A 48 -2.70 9.73 2.88
C ASP A 48 -2.06 8.81 1.84
N ILE A 49 -1.85 7.54 2.19
CA ILE A 49 -1.17 6.55 1.33
C ILE A 49 -2.17 5.74 0.51
N TYR A 50 -3.25 5.28 1.15
CA TYR A 50 -4.23 4.37 0.57
C TYR A 50 -5.58 5.06 0.39
N TYR A 51 -6.16 4.93 -0.79
CA TYR A 51 -7.52 5.42 -1.02
C TYR A 51 -8.59 4.43 -0.52
N ALA A 52 -8.22 3.17 -0.28
CA ALA A 52 -9.12 2.15 0.27
C ALA A 52 -8.35 1.13 1.11
N VAL A 53 -8.93 0.79 2.25
CA VAL A 53 -8.55 -0.35 3.09
C VAL A 53 -9.81 -1.17 3.33
N VAL A 54 -9.78 -2.45 3.00
CA VAL A 54 -10.92 -3.36 3.08
C VAL A 54 -10.54 -4.59 3.89
N HIS A 55 -11.31 -4.88 4.91
CA HIS A 55 -11.19 -6.10 5.68
C HIS A 55 -12.12 -7.18 5.11
N PHE A 56 -11.62 -8.40 4.95
CA PHE A 56 -12.36 -9.57 4.52
C PHE A 56 -12.41 -10.61 5.64
N ASP A 57 -13.59 -11.09 5.98
CA ASP A 57 -13.79 -12.34 6.68
C ASP A 57 -13.95 -13.44 5.62
N LEU A 58 -12.88 -14.20 5.40
CA LEU A 58 -12.85 -15.20 4.34
C LEU A 58 -13.72 -16.42 4.68
N ASP A 59 -13.98 -16.70 5.95
CA ASP A 59 -14.86 -17.80 6.38
C ASP A 59 -16.33 -17.43 6.18
N ALA A 60 -16.71 -16.21 6.56
CA ALA A 60 -18.07 -15.70 6.34
C ALA A 60 -18.32 -15.29 4.87
N GLY A 61 -17.26 -15.02 4.10
CA GLY A 61 -17.38 -14.51 2.74
C GLY A 61 -17.89 -13.07 2.68
N THR A 62 -17.55 -12.26 3.68
CA THR A 62 -17.99 -10.86 3.79
C THR A 62 -16.82 -9.89 3.77
N TYR A 63 -17.12 -8.63 3.47
CA TYR A 63 -16.14 -7.55 3.55
C TYR A 63 -16.71 -6.35 4.30
N HIS A 64 -15.83 -5.52 4.82
CA HIS A 64 -16.14 -4.15 5.25
C HIS A 64 -14.96 -3.21 4.97
N PHE A 65 -15.28 -1.96 4.60
CA PHE A 65 -14.27 -0.93 4.46
C PHE A 65 -13.83 -0.43 5.83
N VAL A 66 -12.53 -0.26 6.00
CA VAL A 66 -11.98 0.45 7.14
C VAL A 66 -12.11 1.95 6.86
N GLU A 67 -12.73 2.68 7.78
CA GLU A 67 -12.90 4.13 7.65
C GLU A 67 -11.55 4.81 7.80
N LEU A 68 -11.06 5.40 6.71
CA LEU A 68 -9.86 6.22 6.72
C LEU A 68 -10.22 7.69 6.83
N THR A 69 -9.48 8.44 7.65
CA THR A 69 -9.72 9.87 7.84
C THR A 69 -9.52 10.62 6.51
N GLY A 70 -10.56 11.33 6.08
CA GLY A 70 -10.50 12.19 4.89
C GLY A 70 -10.81 11.51 3.55
N GLN A 71 -11.00 10.18 3.51
CA GLN A 71 -11.32 9.49 2.26
C GLN A 71 -12.63 8.69 2.37
N LYS A 72 -13.53 8.91 1.41
CA LYS A 72 -14.71 8.06 1.21
C LYS A 72 -14.54 7.28 -0.09
N CYS A 73 -14.55 5.97 -0.01
CA CYS A 73 -14.68 5.14 -1.18
C CYS A 73 -16.16 5.19 -1.63
N VAL A 74 -16.47 6.10 -2.55
CA VAL A 74 -17.84 6.46 -2.92
C VAL A 74 -18.51 5.37 -3.77
N ASP A 75 -17.72 4.50 -4.40
CA ASP A 75 -18.19 3.57 -5.43
C ASP A 75 -18.64 2.21 -4.88
N TYR A 76 -18.52 1.98 -3.57
CA TYR A 76 -18.85 0.69 -2.94
C TYR A 76 -19.72 0.88 -1.70
N PRO A 77 -20.68 -0.02 -1.42
CA PRO A 77 -21.27 -0.13 -0.10
C PRO A 77 -20.19 -0.38 0.96
N TYR A 78 -20.41 0.18 2.14
CA TYR A 78 -19.43 0.11 3.23
C TYR A 78 -19.12 -1.32 3.70
N ASN A 79 -20.09 -2.22 3.56
CA ASN A 79 -19.97 -3.64 3.86
C ASN A 79 -20.87 -4.47 2.92
N GLY A 80 -20.62 -5.76 2.82
CA GLY A 80 -21.37 -6.69 2.01
C GLY A 80 -20.69 -8.04 1.88
N THR A 81 -21.12 -8.81 0.90
CA THR A 81 -20.52 -10.09 0.55
C THR A 81 -19.35 -9.92 -0.43
N CYS A 82 -18.41 -10.87 -0.44
CA CYS A 82 -17.30 -10.87 -1.39
C CYS A 82 -17.80 -10.92 -2.86
N GLU A 83 -18.95 -11.50 -3.13
CA GLU A 83 -19.54 -11.52 -4.47
C GLU A 83 -20.02 -10.12 -4.89
N GLU A 84 -20.67 -9.40 -3.99
CA GLU A 84 -21.07 -8.01 -4.23
C GLU A 84 -19.84 -7.12 -4.44
N PHE A 85 -18.79 -7.29 -3.65
CA PHE A 85 -17.52 -6.58 -3.85
C PHE A 85 -16.97 -6.80 -5.28
N LEU A 86 -16.97 -8.03 -5.76
CA LEU A 86 -16.57 -8.35 -7.13
C LEU A 86 -17.50 -7.71 -8.16
N ALA A 87 -18.82 -7.71 -7.93
CA ALA A 87 -19.77 -7.08 -8.84
C ALA A 87 -19.53 -5.58 -8.99
N TYR A 88 -19.34 -4.85 -7.90
CA TYR A 88 -19.00 -3.42 -7.92
C TYR A 88 -17.64 -3.15 -8.58
N THR A 89 -16.64 -4.00 -8.32
CA THR A 89 -15.31 -3.85 -8.92
C THR A 89 -15.37 -3.97 -10.44
N ARG A 90 -16.25 -4.82 -10.99
CA ARG A 90 -16.44 -4.96 -12.44
C ARG A 90 -16.84 -3.66 -13.13
N ASP A 91 -17.61 -2.82 -12.44
CA ASP A 91 -18.14 -1.59 -13.05
C ASP A 91 -17.12 -0.45 -13.11
N VAL A 92 -16.05 -0.54 -12.30
CA VAL A 92 -15.01 0.48 -12.22
C VAL A 92 -13.67 0.06 -12.81
N VAL A 93 -13.50 -1.21 -13.18
CA VAL A 93 -12.26 -1.77 -13.75
C VAL A 93 -12.46 -2.06 -15.25
N PRO A 94 -11.50 -1.73 -16.15
CA PRO A 94 -11.58 -2.09 -17.56
C PRO A 94 -11.73 -3.58 -17.75
N ARG A 95 -12.46 -3.98 -18.80
CA ARG A 95 -12.79 -5.38 -19.09
C ARG A 95 -11.56 -6.30 -19.15
N GLU A 96 -10.45 -5.79 -19.70
CA GLU A 96 -9.19 -6.52 -19.82
C GLU A 96 -8.56 -6.83 -18.45
N ASP A 97 -8.58 -5.85 -17.54
CA ASP A 97 -8.01 -5.98 -16.22
C ASP A 97 -8.96 -6.77 -15.30
N TRP A 98 -10.28 -6.67 -15.53
CA TRP A 98 -11.30 -7.39 -14.79
C TRP A 98 -11.13 -8.92 -14.85
N HIS A 99 -10.83 -9.49 -16.01
CA HIS A 99 -10.64 -10.93 -16.14
C HIS A 99 -9.49 -11.45 -15.25
N LYS A 100 -8.37 -10.71 -15.24
CA LYS A 100 -7.21 -11.04 -14.40
C LYS A 100 -7.54 -10.86 -12.91
N PHE A 101 -8.22 -9.77 -12.57
CA PHE A 101 -8.64 -9.47 -11.20
C PHE A 101 -9.56 -10.58 -10.65
N ARG A 102 -10.63 -10.91 -11.36
CA ARG A 102 -11.59 -11.94 -10.96
C ARG A 102 -10.95 -13.33 -10.75
N GLN A 103 -9.98 -13.70 -11.57
CA GLN A 103 -9.28 -14.98 -11.41
C GLN A 103 -8.48 -15.02 -10.12
N ARG A 104 -7.87 -13.91 -9.71
CA ARG A 104 -6.91 -13.86 -8.61
C ARG A 104 -7.51 -13.43 -7.27
N PHE A 105 -8.54 -12.58 -7.29
CA PHE A 105 -9.15 -11.96 -6.10
C PHE A 105 -10.56 -12.48 -5.80
N ASN A 106 -10.91 -13.68 -6.20
CA ASN A 106 -12.15 -14.32 -5.76
C ASN A 106 -11.95 -15.03 -4.40
N LEU A 107 -13.06 -15.24 -3.68
CA LEU A 107 -13.05 -15.81 -2.34
C LEU A 107 -12.34 -17.18 -2.27
N ARG A 108 -12.54 -18.04 -3.28
CA ARG A 108 -11.90 -19.36 -3.34
C ARG A 108 -10.38 -19.26 -3.42
N GLU A 109 -9.89 -18.37 -4.27
CA GLU A 109 -8.45 -18.18 -4.47
C GLU A 109 -7.81 -17.49 -3.26
N MET A 110 -8.47 -16.49 -2.69
CA MET A 110 -8.01 -15.84 -1.45
C MET A 110 -7.89 -16.85 -0.30
N ARG A 111 -8.90 -17.70 -0.08
CA ARG A 111 -8.83 -18.78 0.92
C ARG A 111 -7.69 -19.75 0.68
N ARG A 112 -7.40 -20.07 -0.58
CA ARG A 112 -6.34 -21.01 -0.95
C ARG A 112 -4.95 -20.46 -0.70
N VAL A 113 -4.74 -19.19 -0.99
CA VAL A 113 -3.41 -18.56 -0.96
C VAL A 113 -3.10 -17.92 0.39
N LEU A 114 -4.07 -17.26 1.02
CA LEU A 114 -3.88 -16.49 2.24
C LEU A 114 -4.11 -17.38 3.48
N THR A 115 -3.13 -18.20 3.83
CA THR A 115 -3.26 -19.21 4.89
C THR A 115 -2.48 -18.87 6.15
N LYS A 116 -1.44 -18.04 6.05
CA LYS A 116 -0.53 -17.68 7.15
C LYS A 116 0.04 -16.27 6.98
N THR A 117 0.59 -15.76 8.05
CA THR A 117 1.31 -14.47 8.05
C THR A 117 2.42 -14.45 6.98
N GLY A 118 2.42 -13.40 6.16
CA GLY A 118 3.32 -13.22 5.03
C GLY A 118 2.73 -13.62 3.68
N ASP A 119 1.64 -14.39 3.66
CA ASP A 119 0.93 -14.68 2.42
C ASP A 119 0.24 -13.42 1.89
N LYS A 120 0.42 -13.15 0.60
CA LYS A 120 -0.16 -11.98 -0.07
C LYS A 120 -0.50 -12.24 -1.52
N LEU A 121 -1.44 -11.49 -2.03
CA LEU A 121 -1.80 -11.37 -3.44
C LEU A 121 -1.60 -9.91 -3.85
N GLU A 122 -0.87 -9.67 -4.92
CA GLU A 122 -0.60 -8.33 -5.43
C GLU A 122 -1.00 -8.23 -6.90
N MET A 123 -1.48 -7.06 -7.29
CA MET A 123 -1.82 -6.76 -8.69
C MET A 123 -1.83 -5.26 -8.92
N GLU A 124 -1.37 -4.85 -10.09
CA GLU A 124 -1.61 -3.53 -10.63
C GLU A 124 -2.70 -3.62 -11.70
N LEU A 125 -3.62 -2.67 -11.66
CA LEU A 125 -4.69 -2.58 -12.65
C LEU A 125 -5.18 -1.14 -12.78
N ARG A 126 -5.98 -0.88 -13.82
CA ARG A 126 -6.61 0.43 -14.02
C ARG A 126 -7.98 0.46 -13.36
N ARG A 127 -8.28 1.55 -12.69
CA ARG A 127 -9.59 1.80 -12.07
C ARG A 127 -10.13 3.17 -12.48
N LYS A 128 -11.42 3.23 -12.75
CA LYS A 128 -12.12 4.48 -13.04
C LYS A 128 -12.24 5.32 -11.78
N ASN A 129 -11.77 6.57 -11.85
CA ASN A 129 -11.88 7.53 -10.77
C ASN A 129 -12.26 8.90 -11.38
N GLY A 130 -13.44 9.43 -11.02
CA GLY A 130 -13.92 10.70 -11.59
C GLY A 130 -14.06 10.68 -13.12
N GLY A 131 -14.37 9.53 -13.72
CA GLY A 131 -14.53 9.39 -15.18
C GLY A 131 -13.23 9.03 -15.94
N VAL A 132 -12.07 9.12 -15.30
CA VAL A 132 -10.75 8.80 -15.87
C VAL A 132 -10.21 7.51 -15.28
N TYR A 133 -9.54 6.69 -16.10
CA TYR A 133 -8.83 5.51 -15.61
C TYR A 133 -7.48 5.90 -15.03
N LYS A 134 -7.25 5.51 -13.77
CA LYS A 134 -5.97 5.65 -13.07
C LYS A 134 -5.40 4.29 -12.74
N TRP A 135 -4.08 4.21 -12.69
CA TRP A 135 -3.39 3.02 -12.23
C TRP A 135 -3.45 2.91 -10.71
N ILE A 136 -3.79 1.72 -10.24
CA ILE A 136 -3.79 1.38 -8.83
C ILE A 136 -2.96 0.13 -8.58
N SER A 137 -2.31 0.11 -7.42
CA SER A 137 -1.71 -1.09 -6.85
C SER A 137 -2.65 -1.63 -5.77
N LEU A 138 -2.97 -2.90 -5.87
CA LEU A 138 -3.76 -3.66 -4.91
C LEU A 138 -2.87 -4.69 -4.22
N MET A 139 -2.97 -4.80 -2.92
CA MET A 139 -2.36 -5.86 -2.14
C MET A 139 -3.39 -6.42 -1.18
N VAL A 140 -3.59 -7.74 -1.20
CA VAL A 140 -4.38 -8.45 -0.19
C VAL A 140 -3.43 -9.32 0.62
N SER A 141 -3.41 -9.14 1.93
CA SER A 141 -2.55 -9.87 2.85
C SER A 141 -3.37 -10.66 3.84
N TYR A 142 -2.86 -11.83 4.24
CA TYR A 142 -3.41 -12.56 5.37
C TYR A 142 -3.35 -11.71 6.63
N LEU A 143 -4.45 -11.70 7.39
CA LEU A 143 -4.54 -11.03 8.68
C LEU A 143 -4.66 -12.08 9.78
N PRO A 144 -3.69 -12.14 10.72
CA PRO A 144 -3.76 -13.08 11.85
C PRO A 144 -4.94 -12.76 12.77
N ASP A 145 -5.68 -13.79 13.16
CA ASP A 145 -6.72 -13.63 14.16
C ASP A 145 -6.14 -13.73 15.57
N TYR A 146 -6.04 -12.61 16.25
CA TYR A 146 -5.58 -12.52 17.63
C TYR A 146 -6.67 -12.82 18.66
N SER A 147 -7.93 -13.01 18.24
CA SER A 147 -9.06 -13.31 19.14
C SER A 147 -9.10 -14.79 19.57
N GLY A 148 -8.28 -15.63 18.95
CA GLY A 148 -8.24 -17.07 19.21
C GLY A 148 -9.35 -17.88 18.53
N SER A 149 -10.20 -17.25 17.72
CA SER A 149 -11.30 -17.90 17.00
C SER A 149 -10.83 -18.68 15.75
N LYS A 150 -9.56 -18.57 15.39
CA LYS A 150 -8.92 -19.19 14.21
C LYS A 150 -9.60 -18.84 12.88
N LYS A 151 -10.20 -17.66 12.81
CA LYS A 151 -10.82 -17.18 11.58
C LYS A 151 -9.79 -16.85 10.52
N GLN A 152 -10.10 -17.21 9.27
CA GLN A 152 -9.30 -16.81 8.12
C GLN A 152 -9.73 -15.42 7.67
N GLN A 153 -8.85 -14.45 7.86
CA GLN A 153 -9.10 -13.04 7.57
C GLN A 153 -8.03 -12.49 6.64
N ALA A 154 -8.39 -11.45 5.89
CA ALA A 154 -7.46 -10.76 5.02
C ALA A 154 -7.75 -9.25 5.00
N VAL A 155 -6.73 -8.47 4.70
CA VAL A 155 -6.85 -7.03 4.48
C VAL A 155 -6.39 -6.70 3.07
N LEU A 156 -7.23 -5.97 2.32
CA LEU A 156 -6.88 -5.37 1.04
C LEU A 156 -6.54 -3.91 1.29
N VAL A 157 -5.41 -3.48 0.72
CA VAL A 157 -5.04 -2.08 0.61
C VAL A 157 -4.92 -1.69 -0.86
N ALA A 158 -5.38 -0.48 -1.20
CA ALA A 158 -5.33 0.03 -2.56
C ALA A 158 -4.80 1.46 -2.59
N ARG A 159 -3.83 1.74 -3.47
CA ARG A 159 -3.26 3.07 -3.67
C ARG A 159 -3.12 3.41 -5.15
N PHE A 160 -3.19 4.69 -5.47
CA PHE A 160 -2.88 5.17 -6.81
C PHE A 160 -1.36 5.16 -7.04
N ILE A 161 -0.94 4.77 -8.25
CA ILE A 161 0.47 4.65 -8.64
C ILE A 161 0.79 5.38 -9.96
N ASP A 162 -0.09 6.29 -10.42
CA ASP A 162 0.13 7.03 -11.67
C ASP A 162 1.42 7.85 -11.63
N ASP A 163 1.69 8.51 -10.50
CA ASP A 163 2.87 9.37 -10.35
C ASP A 163 4.17 8.56 -10.28
N GLU A 164 4.15 7.41 -9.59
CA GLU A 164 5.28 6.49 -9.57
C GLU A 164 5.58 5.96 -10.98
N ARG A 165 4.56 5.47 -11.68
CA ARG A 165 4.71 4.95 -13.05
C ARG A 165 5.20 6.02 -14.02
N ARG A 166 4.72 7.26 -13.90
CA ARG A 166 5.21 8.36 -14.72
C ARG A 166 6.69 8.62 -14.48
N ARG A 167 7.12 8.71 -13.23
CA ARG A 167 8.54 8.91 -12.88
C ARG A 167 9.42 7.77 -13.37
N GLU A 168 8.97 6.53 -13.23
CA GLU A 168 9.71 5.36 -13.74
C GLU A 168 9.86 5.42 -15.26
N MET A 169 8.80 5.78 -15.99
CA MET A 169 8.86 5.93 -17.45
C MET A 169 9.81 7.05 -17.87
N GLU A 170 9.76 8.20 -17.18
CA GLU A 170 10.66 9.34 -17.43
C GLU A 170 12.13 8.91 -17.20
N GLN A 171 12.42 8.25 -16.09
CA GLN A 171 13.77 7.75 -15.77
C GLN A 171 14.26 6.71 -16.79
N GLN A 172 13.40 5.79 -17.22
CA GLN A 172 13.74 4.81 -18.24
C GLN A 172 14.05 5.45 -19.57
N GLN A 173 13.28 6.49 -19.95
CA GLN A 173 13.51 7.23 -21.18
C GLN A 173 14.84 8.00 -21.13
N GLU A 174 15.12 8.72 -20.04
CA GLU A 174 16.39 9.42 -19.83
C GLU A 174 17.59 8.46 -19.88
N LEU A 175 17.48 7.30 -19.24
CA LEU A 175 18.54 6.28 -19.26
C LEU A 175 18.78 5.76 -20.68
N LYS A 176 17.70 5.51 -21.42
CA LYS A 176 17.80 5.05 -22.82
C LYS A 176 18.48 6.09 -23.72
N GLU A 177 18.12 7.36 -23.58
CA GLU A 177 18.72 8.47 -24.32
C GLU A 177 20.22 8.64 -23.97
N ALA A 178 20.57 8.55 -22.69
CA ALA A 178 21.96 8.61 -22.25
C ALA A 178 22.80 7.42 -22.80
N LEU A 179 22.21 6.21 -22.83
CA LEU A 179 22.87 5.04 -23.39
C LEU A 179 23.14 5.21 -24.88
N VAL A 180 22.16 5.68 -25.66
CA VAL A 180 22.31 5.96 -27.10
C VAL A 180 23.39 7.00 -27.33
N ALA A 181 23.39 8.10 -26.57
CA ALA A 181 24.40 9.16 -26.70
C ALA A 181 25.81 8.63 -26.40
N ALA A 182 25.95 7.84 -25.32
CA ALA A 182 27.24 7.20 -24.95
C ALA A 182 27.75 6.24 -26.03
N HIS A 183 26.86 5.45 -26.62
CA HIS A 183 27.20 4.53 -27.72
C HIS A 183 27.68 5.29 -28.96
N THR A 184 26.95 6.32 -29.38
CA THR A 184 27.31 7.17 -30.52
C THR A 184 28.67 7.87 -30.30
N ALA A 185 28.91 8.40 -29.09
CA ALA A 185 30.19 9.02 -28.76
C ALA A 185 31.34 8.01 -28.79
N ASN A 186 31.14 6.78 -28.32
CA ASN A 186 32.14 5.72 -28.34
C ASN A 186 32.45 5.23 -29.77
N GLU A 187 31.44 5.15 -30.63
CA GLU A 187 31.62 4.82 -32.05
C GLU A 187 32.44 5.93 -32.77
N ALA A 188 32.09 7.19 -32.55
CA ALA A 188 32.80 8.32 -33.09
C ALA A 188 34.27 8.34 -32.64
N LYS A 189 34.53 8.08 -31.34
CA LYS A 189 35.88 7.96 -30.79
C LYS A 189 36.66 6.83 -31.44
N SER A 190 36.05 5.67 -31.64
CA SER A 190 36.67 4.50 -32.25
C SER A 190 37.03 4.74 -33.74
N ALA A 191 36.12 5.37 -34.48
CA ALA A 191 36.35 5.78 -35.85
C ALA A 191 37.49 6.79 -35.96
N PHE A 192 37.51 7.83 -35.06
CA PHE A 192 38.58 8.81 -35.00
C PHE A 192 39.95 8.19 -34.73
N LEU A 193 40.03 7.28 -33.74
CA LEU A 193 41.29 6.57 -33.43
C LEU A 193 41.79 5.71 -34.56
N SER A 194 40.86 5.04 -35.28
CA SER A 194 41.21 4.23 -36.47
C SER A 194 41.79 5.13 -37.57
N GLN A 195 41.13 6.27 -37.86
CA GLN A 195 41.59 7.23 -38.87
C GLN A 195 42.97 7.79 -38.52
N MET A 196 43.12 8.23 -37.29
CA MET A 196 44.42 8.78 -36.78
C MET A 196 45.55 7.74 -36.88
N SER A 197 45.28 6.48 -36.54
CA SER A 197 46.27 5.38 -36.68
C SER A 197 46.67 5.18 -38.11
N HIS A 198 45.76 5.25 -39.06
CA HIS A 198 46.06 5.14 -40.51
C HIS A 198 46.89 6.34 -40.98
N ASP A 199 46.51 7.58 -40.58
CA ASP A 199 47.16 8.81 -41.01
C ASP A 199 48.58 8.96 -40.44
N ILE A 200 48.88 8.35 -39.28
CA ILE A 200 50.22 8.27 -38.72
C ILE A 200 51.05 7.18 -39.37
N ARG A 201 50.43 6.00 -39.63
CA ARG A 201 51.16 4.85 -40.21
C ARG A 201 51.71 5.15 -41.62
N THR A 202 50.96 5.86 -42.45
CA THR A 202 51.30 6.16 -43.83
C THR A 202 52.63 6.94 -43.94
N PRO A 203 52.84 8.09 -43.28
CA PRO A 203 54.11 8.82 -43.33
C PRO A 203 55.26 8.08 -42.61
N MET A 204 54.94 7.34 -41.52
CA MET A 204 55.95 6.54 -40.82
C MET A 204 56.55 5.46 -41.73
N ASN A 205 55.73 4.71 -42.47
CA ASN A 205 56.15 3.68 -43.40
C ASN A 205 56.98 4.29 -44.56
N ALA A 206 56.64 5.51 -45.02
CA ALA A 206 57.43 6.21 -46.02
C ALA A 206 58.85 6.58 -45.52
N ILE A 207 58.95 7.09 -44.28
CA ILE A 207 60.22 7.43 -43.64
C ILE A 207 61.07 6.16 -43.45
N ILE A 208 60.51 5.10 -42.91
CA ILE A 208 61.21 3.80 -42.73
C ILE A 208 61.70 3.24 -44.07
N GLY A 209 60.89 3.31 -45.09
CA GLY A 209 61.29 2.83 -46.41
C GLY A 209 62.41 3.64 -47.05
N MET A 210 62.53 4.91 -46.74
CA MET A 210 63.66 5.78 -47.20
C MET A 210 64.94 5.58 -46.42
N THR A 211 64.90 5.09 -45.19
CA THR A 211 66.11 4.87 -44.35
C THR A 211 66.71 3.46 -44.49
N THR A 212 66.08 2.61 -45.30
CA THR A 212 66.52 1.21 -45.50
C THR A 212 67.27 1.03 -46.85
N ILE A 213 67.68 2.10 -47.49
CA ILE A 213 68.61 2.15 -48.63
C ILE A 213 69.98 2.58 -48.13
#